data_7327e43091f95d4bdfbf490f0a97abb3
#
_entry.id   7327e43091f95d4bdfbf490f0a97abb3
#
_cell.length_a   1.000
_cell.length_b   1.000
_cell.length_c   1.000
_cell.angle_alpha   90.00
_cell.angle_beta   90.00
_cell.angle_gamma   90.00
#
_symmetry.space_group_name_H-M   'P 1'
#
loop_
_entity.id
_entity.type
_entity.pdbx_description
1 polymer ?
#
loop_
_entity_poly.entity_id
_entity_poly.type
_entity_poly.pdbx_seq_one_letter_code
_entity_poly.pdbx_strand_id
1 'polypeptide(L)'
;MSKVLIKGGTIVNEGRSFLGDLLVDGEVISDIFEGMAPRGIYDEVVDATGCFVLPGVIDDHVHFREPGLTRKADIESESRAAAYGGVTSYMEMPNTVPQTTELQAWNDKRKLGAEKSHVNYSFFYGATNDNVDSFAQLDMHHVPGIKLFMGSSTGNMLVDKMESLKRVFKMAKDLNLPVMTHCEDTGIINRNMAEAKTKYGEDPAVEHHPEIRSEEACYESSKLAVELAREFGTRLHIAHVTTARELELFAHQNEKVNEHSGDGIPLPQITGEAVIAHLVFSDADYATKKALIKCNPAIKTLADRDALRKALNDGTIATIGTDHAPHEWKDKQGGCAKAASGMPMVQFSLVSMLELVDEGVLTIERMVELMAHQPAQLFQVAQRGFLRKGYQADIVIVKPHSPWTVTKDVIQSKCKWSPMEGHEYQWRVGQTFCNGHLVYNKGAFDAAYRGEEMTYDKR
;
A
#
# COMPACT_ATOMS: atom_id res chain seq x y z
N MET A 1 -26.91 -17.65 6.76
CA MET A 1 -25.57 -16.99 6.83
C MET A 1 -24.83 -17.63 7.99
N SER A 2 -23.55 -17.89 7.83
CA SER A 2 -22.73 -18.55 8.87
C SER A 2 -22.38 -17.55 9.97
N LYS A 3 -22.57 -17.94 11.24
CA LYS A 3 -22.18 -17.15 12.41
C LYS A 3 -20.84 -17.66 12.93
N VAL A 4 -19.80 -16.84 12.82
CA VAL A 4 -18.45 -17.15 13.29
C VAL A 4 -18.15 -16.30 14.51
N LEU A 5 -17.80 -16.95 15.64
CA LEU A 5 -17.31 -16.28 16.83
C LEU A 5 -15.78 -16.34 16.89
N ILE A 6 -15.11 -15.20 16.81
CA ILE A 6 -13.68 -15.05 17.10
C ILE A 6 -13.55 -14.73 18.58
N LYS A 7 -12.94 -15.66 19.34
CA LYS A 7 -13.01 -15.67 20.81
C LYS A 7 -11.68 -15.43 21.48
N GLY A 8 -11.67 -14.58 22.51
CA GLY A 8 -10.59 -14.45 23.47
C GLY A 8 -9.30 -13.78 22.95
N GLY A 9 -9.41 -13.03 21.86
CA GLY A 9 -8.30 -12.29 21.28
C GLY A 9 -8.13 -10.89 21.89
N THR A 10 -6.94 -10.31 21.73
CA THR A 10 -6.74 -8.89 21.96
C THR A 10 -7.17 -8.14 20.68
N ILE A 11 -8.31 -7.49 20.76
CA ILE A 11 -8.87 -6.67 19.66
C ILE A 11 -8.15 -5.32 19.65
N VAL A 12 -7.60 -4.91 18.49
CA VAL A 12 -6.96 -3.61 18.29
C VAL A 12 -7.77 -2.83 17.27
N ASN A 13 -8.38 -1.75 17.71
CA ASN A 13 -9.23 -0.93 16.85
C ASN A 13 -9.38 0.49 17.41
N GLU A 14 -9.37 1.49 16.55
CA GLU A 14 -9.63 2.90 16.89
C GLU A 14 -8.80 3.41 18.10
N GLY A 15 -7.50 3.15 18.06
CA GLY A 15 -6.54 3.62 19.05
C GLY A 15 -6.59 2.87 20.41
N ARG A 16 -7.30 1.74 20.47
CA ARG A 16 -7.48 0.94 21.70
C ARG A 16 -7.12 -0.51 21.47
N SER A 17 -6.58 -1.13 22.51
CA SER A 17 -6.39 -2.59 22.60
C SER A 17 -7.16 -3.12 23.82
N PHE A 18 -7.97 -4.15 23.63
CA PHE A 18 -8.73 -4.77 24.71
C PHE A 18 -8.98 -6.26 24.45
N LEU A 19 -9.09 -7.04 25.52
CA LEU A 19 -9.46 -8.45 25.43
C LEU A 19 -10.95 -8.58 25.13
N GLY A 20 -11.31 -9.34 24.09
CA GLY A 20 -12.71 -9.44 23.69
C GLY A 20 -13.01 -10.54 22.71
N ASP A 21 -14.30 -10.64 22.38
CA ASP A 21 -14.85 -11.52 21.38
C ASP A 21 -15.46 -10.69 20.25
N LEU A 22 -15.37 -11.19 19.01
CA LEU A 22 -15.95 -10.56 17.83
C LEU A 22 -16.87 -11.56 17.12
N LEU A 23 -18.08 -11.12 16.78
CA LEU A 23 -19.07 -11.93 16.10
C LEU A 23 -19.24 -11.47 14.65
N VAL A 24 -19.04 -12.40 13.74
CA VAL A 24 -19.32 -12.24 12.30
C VAL A 24 -20.64 -12.94 11.97
N ASP A 25 -21.52 -12.31 11.20
CA ASP A 25 -22.74 -12.91 10.66
C ASP A 25 -22.78 -12.71 9.14
N GLY A 26 -22.51 -13.76 8.41
CA GLY A 26 -22.29 -13.70 6.97
C GLY A 26 -21.03 -12.89 6.62
N GLU A 27 -21.20 -11.78 5.94
CA GLU A 27 -20.09 -10.95 5.43
C GLU A 27 -19.73 -9.79 6.38
N VAL A 28 -20.53 -9.54 7.43
CA VAL A 28 -20.37 -8.35 8.26
C VAL A 28 -20.06 -8.68 9.72
N ILE A 29 -19.42 -7.74 10.39
CA ILE A 29 -19.26 -7.75 11.83
C ILE A 29 -20.62 -7.44 12.45
N SER A 30 -21.20 -8.39 13.15
CA SER A 30 -22.50 -8.21 13.78
C SER A 30 -22.40 -7.62 15.19
N ASP A 31 -21.32 -7.96 15.94
CA ASP A 31 -21.08 -7.38 17.27
C ASP A 31 -19.63 -7.54 17.73
N ILE A 32 -19.22 -6.69 18.68
CA ILE A 32 -17.91 -6.71 19.34
C ILE A 32 -18.15 -6.62 20.85
N PHE A 33 -17.58 -7.54 21.61
CA PHE A 33 -17.77 -7.63 23.04
C PHE A 33 -16.44 -7.37 23.77
N GLU A 34 -16.40 -6.33 24.61
CA GLU A 34 -15.34 -6.23 25.61
C GLU A 34 -15.53 -7.34 26.65
N GLY A 35 -14.62 -8.33 26.67
CA GLY A 35 -14.77 -9.56 27.41
C GLY A 35 -15.43 -10.68 26.60
N MET A 36 -16.34 -11.43 27.19
CA MET A 36 -16.93 -12.61 26.57
C MET A 36 -18.27 -12.32 25.89
N ALA A 37 -18.45 -12.86 24.70
CA ALA A 37 -19.74 -12.90 24.02
C ALA A 37 -20.79 -13.68 24.85
N PRO A 38 -22.09 -13.34 24.72
CA PRO A 38 -23.15 -14.13 25.31
C PRO A 38 -23.10 -15.59 24.88
N ARG A 39 -23.60 -16.49 25.75
CA ARG A 39 -23.79 -17.90 25.35
C ARG A 39 -24.80 -17.96 24.20
N GLY A 40 -24.41 -18.63 23.11
CA GLY A 40 -25.23 -18.73 21.90
C GLY A 40 -24.85 -19.95 21.07
N ILE A 41 -25.58 -20.13 19.96
CA ILE A 41 -25.24 -21.13 18.94
C ILE A 41 -24.48 -20.40 17.85
N TYR A 42 -23.24 -20.82 17.60
CA TYR A 42 -22.34 -20.34 16.56
C TYR A 42 -22.03 -21.50 15.63
N ASP A 43 -21.99 -21.25 14.34
CA ASP A 43 -21.67 -22.29 13.36
C ASP A 43 -20.18 -22.66 13.43
N GLU A 44 -19.33 -21.67 13.74
CA GLU A 44 -17.91 -21.84 13.95
C GLU A 44 -17.40 -20.98 15.11
N VAL A 45 -16.42 -21.50 15.86
CA VAL A 45 -15.72 -20.75 16.92
C VAL A 45 -14.23 -20.79 16.61
N VAL A 46 -13.66 -19.62 16.41
CA VAL A 46 -12.22 -19.43 16.18
C VAL A 46 -11.58 -18.99 17.48
N ASP A 47 -10.70 -19.81 18.03
CA ASP A 47 -9.95 -19.47 19.24
C ASP A 47 -8.77 -18.55 18.88
N ALA A 48 -8.86 -17.31 19.31
CA ALA A 48 -7.85 -16.27 19.18
C ALA A 48 -7.09 -15.98 20.49
N THR A 49 -7.20 -16.86 21.48
CA THR A 49 -6.52 -16.70 22.77
C THR A 49 -5.01 -16.54 22.57
N GLY A 50 -4.45 -15.44 23.13
CA GLY A 50 -3.04 -15.09 22.99
C GLY A 50 -2.64 -14.55 21.61
N CYS A 51 -3.63 -14.26 20.76
CA CYS A 51 -3.45 -13.60 19.47
C CYS A 51 -4.03 -12.18 19.50
N PHE A 52 -3.63 -11.37 18.53
CA PHE A 52 -4.25 -10.07 18.26
C PHE A 52 -5.22 -10.20 17.10
N VAL A 53 -6.37 -9.53 17.22
CA VAL A 53 -7.42 -9.46 16.21
C VAL A 53 -7.45 -8.02 15.69
N LEU A 54 -7.05 -7.84 14.44
CA LEU A 54 -6.88 -6.55 13.81
C LEU A 54 -7.87 -6.40 12.65
N PRO A 55 -8.29 -5.18 12.26
CA PRO A 55 -8.92 -4.98 10.96
C PRO A 55 -7.95 -5.42 9.86
N GLY A 56 -8.49 -5.96 8.78
CA GLY A 56 -7.71 -6.34 7.61
C GLY A 56 -6.95 -5.15 7.05
N VAL A 57 -5.70 -5.38 6.64
CA VAL A 57 -4.85 -4.33 6.07
C VAL A 57 -5.40 -3.89 4.72
N ILE A 58 -5.41 -2.57 4.48
CA ILE A 58 -5.67 -1.95 3.18
C ILE A 58 -4.35 -1.43 2.63
N ASP A 59 -3.84 -2.08 1.58
CA ASP A 59 -2.61 -1.67 0.90
C ASP A 59 -2.98 -0.74 -0.27
N ASP A 60 -2.70 0.54 -0.12
CA ASP A 60 -3.08 1.57 -1.09
C ASP A 60 -2.10 1.69 -2.27
N HIS A 61 -1.05 0.83 -2.32
CA HIS A 61 -0.01 0.93 -3.35
C HIS A 61 0.58 -0.42 -3.77
N VAL A 62 0.02 -1.04 -4.81
CA VAL A 62 0.55 -2.29 -5.35
C VAL A 62 0.63 -2.29 -6.89
N HIS A 63 1.51 -3.15 -7.43
CA HIS A 63 1.70 -3.40 -8.86
C HIS A 63 1.58 -4.90 -9.14
N PHE A 64 0.38 -5.41 -9.31
CA PHE A 64 0.13 -6.85 -9.55
C PHE A 64 0.37 -7.27 -11.00
N ARG A 65 0.78 -6.32 -11.86
CA ARG A 65 1.32 -6.56 -13.20
C ARG A 65 0.32 -7.05 -14.25
N GLU A 66 -0.92 -7.28 -13.94
CA GLU A 66 -1.95 -7.71 -14.89
C GLU A 66 -2.90 -6.54 -15.22
N PRO A 67 -3.24 -6.37 -16.51
CA PRO A 67 -2.88 -7.19 -17.68
C PRO A 67 -1.48 -6.91 -18.25
N GLY A 68 -1.04 -7.80 -19.14
CA GLY A 68 0.06 -7.64 -20.10
C GLY A 68 1.47 -7.84 -19.55
N LEU A 69 1.67 -7.84 -18.23
CA LEU A 69 2.97 -8.07 -17.60
C LEU A 69 2.98 -9.37 -16.77
N THR A 70 2.10 -10.30 -17.08
CA THR A 70 1.82 -11.51 -16.31
C THR A 70 2.99 -12.49 -16.20
N ARG A 71 4.04 -12.30 -16.99
CA ARG A 71 5.31 -13.03 -16.78
C ARG A 71 5.94 -12.69 -15.43
N LYS A 72 5.74 -11.46 -14.93
CA LYS A 72 6.30 -11.00 -13.65
C LYS A 72 5.44 -11.41 -12.47
N ALA A 73 4.13 -11.17 -12.59
CA ALA A 73 3.12 -11.44 -11.59
C ALA A 73 1.70 -11.30 -12.19
N ASP A 74 0.68 -11.76 -11.48
CA ASP A 74 -0.72 -11.60 -11.87
C ASP A 74 -1.62 -11.38 -10.65
N ILE A 75 -2.87 -10.97 -10.88
CA ILE A 75 -3.81 -10.67 -9.82
C ILE A 75 -4.05 -11.88 -8.92
N GLU A 76 -4.13 -13.08 -9.48
CA GLU A 76 -4.36 -14.30 -8.69
C GLU A 76 -3.22 -14.57 -7.70
N SER A 77 -1.98 -14.61 -8.19
CA SER A 77 -0.83 -14.93 -7.34
C SER A 77 -0.54 -13.87 -6.28
N GLU A 78 -0.68 -12.59 -6.65
CA GLU A 78 -0.33 -11.50 -5.73
C GLU A 78 -1.46 -11.23 -4.72
N SER A 79 -2.73 -11.41 -5.09
CA SER A 79 -3.84 -11.34 -4.13
C SER A 79 -3.82 -12.53 -3.15
N ARG A 80 -3.34 -13.71 -3.58
CA ARG A 80 -3.02 -14.81 -2.66
C ARG A 80 -1.90 -14.42 -1.71
N ALA A 81 -0.81 -13.82 -2.21
CA ALA A 81 0.27 -13.32 -1.36
C ALA A 81 -0.23 -12.28 -0.35
N ALA A 82 -1.14 -11.40 -0.75
CA ALA A 82 -1.82 -10.44 0.11
C ALA A 82 -2.58 -11.14 1.24
N ALA A 83 -3.41 -12.14 0.91
CA ALA A 83 -4.16 -12.93 1.91
C ALA A 83 -3.25 -13.61 2.94
N TYR A 84 -2.13 -14.19 2.51
CA TYR A 84 -1.12 -14.78 3.41
C TYR A 84 -0.47 -13.74 4.33
N GLY A 85 -0.39 -12.48 3.87
CA GLY A 85 0.16 -11.35 4.63
C GLY A 85 -0.85 -10.62 5.52
N GLY A 86 -2.11 -11.01 5.53
CA GLY A 86 -3.16 -10.30 6.29
C GLY A 86 -3.69 -9.04 5.60
N VAL A 87 -3.35 -8.84 4.34
CA VAL A 87 -3.89 -7.76 3.49
C VAL A 87 -5.20 -8.24 2.89
N THR A 88 -6.29 -7.59 3.26
CA THR A 88 -7.65 -7.95 2.80
C THR A 88 -8.15 -7.07 1.68
N SER A 89 -7.47 -5.96 1.42
CA SER A 89 -7.86 -5.01 0.38
C SER A 89 -6.63 -4.35 -0.23
N TYR A 90 -6.64 -4.13 -1.54
CA TYR A 90 -5.54 -3.43 -2.22
C TYR A 90 -6.04 -2.46 -3.29
N MET A 91 -5.23 -1.44 -3.55
CA MET A 91 -5.41 -0.47 -4.63
C MET A 91 -4.25 -0.59 -5.62
N GLU A 92 -4.53 -1.04 -6.85
CA GLU A 92 -3.51 -1.37 -7.83
C GLU A 92 -3.27 -0.23 -8.82
N MET A 93 -1.99 -0.05 -9.16
CA MET A 93 -1.51 1.04 -10.00
C MET A 93 -1.78 0.83 -11.50
N PRO A 94 -1.88 1.94 -12.29
CA PRO A 94 -2.33 1.89 -13.67
C PRO A 94 -1.26 1.50 -14.71
N ASN A 95 0.00 1.32 -14.32
CA ASN A 95 1.14 1.09 -15.24
C ASN A 95 1.26 -0.36 -15.73
N THR A 96 0.18 -0.88 -16.26
CA THR A 96 0.04 -2.21 -16.90
C THR A 96 0.10 -2.10 -18.43
N VAL A 97 -0.14 -3.18 -19.17
CA VAL A 97 -0.19 -3.18 -20.64
C VAL A 97 -1.47 -3.90 -21.11
N PRO A 98 -2.47 -3.14 -21.63
CA PRO A 98 -2.49 -1.69 -21.76
C PRO A 98 -2.44 -0.98 -20.40
N GLN A 99 -2.05 0.30 -20.43
CA GLN A 99 -2.11 1.17 -19.26
C GLN A 99 -3.57 1.48 -18.91
N THR A 100 -3.87 1.62 -17.62
CA THR A 100 -5.24 1.94 -17.15
C THR A 100 -5.49 3.46 -17.25
N THR A 101 -5.44 3.99 -18.47
CA THR A 101 -5.55 5.42 -18.81
C THR A 101 -6.73 5.72 -19.73
N GLU A 102 -7.50 4.68 -20.07
CA GLU A 102 -8.72 4.75 -20.84
C GLU A 102 -9.83 4.00 -20.09
N LEU A 103 -11.08 4.45 -20.25
CA LEU A 103 -12.24 3.86 -19.56
C LEU A 103 -12.39 2.36 -19.86
N GLN A 104 -12.13 1.95 -21.10
CA GLN A 104 -12.23 0.55 -21.49
C GLN A 104 -11.18 -0.29 -20.74
N ALA A 105 -9.93 0.16 -20.71
CA ALA A 105 -8.85 -0.53 -20.00
C ALA A 105 -9.13 -0.62 -18.47
N TRP A 106 -9.70 0.45 -17.89
CA TRP A 106 -10.09 0.46 -16.48
C TRP A 106 -11.22 -0.54 -16.19
N ASN A 107 -12.27 -0.56 -17.04
CA ASN A 107 -13.37 -1.51 -16.89
C ASN A 107 -12.93 -2.97 -17.12
N ASP A 108 -12.03 -3.22 -18.06
CA ASP A 108 -11.52 -4.57 -18.29
C ASP A 108 -10.66 -5.07 -17.13
N LYS A 109 -9.90 -4.17 -16.50
CA LYS A 109 -9.12 -4.51 -15.32
C LYS A 109 -10.00 -4.82 -14.10
N ARG A 110 -11.14 -4.11 -13.93
CA ARG A 110 -12.15 -4.41 -12.91
C ARG A 110 -12.74 -5.82 -13.08
N LYS A 111 -13.01 -6.22 -14.31
CA LYS A 111 -13.45 -7.61 -14.62
C LYS A 111 -12.39 -8.64 -14.24
N LEU A 112 -11.12 -8.38 -14.55
CA LEU A 112 -10.02 -9.26 -14.14
C LEU A 112 -9.93 -9.38 -12.62
N GLY A 113 -10.13 -8.28 -11.89
CA GLY A 113 -10.21 -8.29 -10.42
C GLY A 113 -11.32 -9.20 -9.92
N ALA A 114 -12.54 -9.07 -10.47
CA ALA A 114 -13.70 -9.89 -10.11
C ALA A 114 -13.47 -11.39 -10.37
N GLU A 115 -12.77 -11.72 -11.45
CA GLU A 115 -12.51 -13.10 -11.85
C GLU A 115 -11.40 -13.78 -11.02
N LYS A 116 -10.39 -13.01 -10.58
CA LYS A 116 -9.11 -13.56 -10.12
C LYS A 116 -8.73 -13.20 -8.70
N SER A 117 -9.17 -12.06 -8.18
CA SER A 117 -8.69 -11.59 -6.87
C SER A 117 -9.23 -12.40 -5.72
N HIS A 118 -8.35 -12.83 -4.82
CA HIS A 118 -8.68 -13.54 -3.60
C HIS A 118 -8.91 -12.64 -2.38
N VAL A 119 -8.69 -11.34 -2.54
CA VAL A 119 -9.01 -10.30 -1.54
C VAL A 119 -9.67 -9.13 -2.24
N ASN A 120 -10.20 -8.16 -1.49
CA ASN A 120 -10.88 -7.01 -2.06
C ASN A 120 -9.91 -6.16 -2.89
N TYR A 121 -10.43 -5.54 -3.94
CA TYR A 121 -9.59 -4.88 -4.94
C TYR A 121 -10.17 -3.55 -5.41
N SER A 122 -9.29 -2.69 -5.87
CA SER A 122 -9.62 -1.48 -6.62
C SER A 122 -8.46 -1.06 -7.52
N PHE A 123 -8.73 -0.20 -8.50
CA PHE A 123 -7.77 0.17 -9.53
C PHE A 123 -7.75 1.68 -9.74
N PHE A 124 -6.57 2.30 -9.53
CA PHE A 124 -6.36 3.70 -9.87
C PHE A 124 -6.49 3.93 -11.38
N TYR A 125 -7.05 5.09 -11.70
CA TYR A 125 -7.02 5.59 -13.07
C TYR A 125 -5.76 6.44 -13.28
N GLY A 126 -5.01 6.18 -14.34
CA GLY A 126 -3.76 6.87 -14.63
C GLY A 126 -3.96 8.17 -15.41
N ALA A 127 -3.30 9.23 -14.95
CA ALA A 127 -3.21 10.46 -15.71
C ALA A 127 -2.16 10.37 -16.82
N THR A 128 -2.42 11.04 -17.93
CA THR A 128 -1.48 11.29 -19.03
C THR A 128 -1.52 12.79 -19.40
N ASN A 129 -0.62 13.21 -20.28
CA ASN A 129 -0.67 14.60 -20.79
C ASN A 129 -1.98 14.95 -21.52
N ASP A 130 -2.76 13.95 -21.96
CA ASP A 130 -3.85 14.16 -22.92
C ASP A 130 -5.22 13.61 -22.48
N ASN A 131 -5.32 12.84 -21.37
CA ASN A 131 -6.56 12.12 -20.99
C ASN A 131 -7.43 12.77 -19.91
N VAL A 132 -7.11 13.98 -19.46
CA VAL A 132 -7.76 14.63 -18.31
C VAL A 132 -9.28 14.73 -18.47
N ASP A 133 -9.77 14.97 -19.70
CA ASP A 133 -11.22 15.11 -19.97
C ASP A 133 -12.00 13.81 -19.76
N SER A 134 -11.33 12.65 -19.74
CA SER A 134 -11.97 11.36 -19.46
C SER A 134 -12.27 11.15 -17.95
N PHE A 135 -11.68 11.92 -17.05
CA PHE A 135 -11.89 11.75 -15.60
C PHE A 135 -13.36 11.94 -15.21
N ALA A 136 -14.07 12.86 -15.86
CA ALA A 136 -15.49 13.10 -15.60
C ALA A 136 -16.41 11.92 -15.99
N GLN A 137 -15.89 10.92 -16.68
CA GLN A 137 -16.64 9.71 -17.11
C GLN A 137 -16.39 8.51 -16.18
N LEU A 138 -15.52 8.66 -15.18
CA LEU A 138 -15.22 7.60 -14.20
C LEU A 138 -16.42 7.40 -13.25
N ASP A 139 -16.62 6.16 -12.84
CA ASP A 139 -17.54 5.86 -11.75
C ASP A 139 -16.88 6.21 -10.40
N MET A 140 -17.32 7.31 -9.80
CA MET A 140 -16.75 7.84 -8.55
C MET A 140 -16.94 6.91 -7.36
N HIS A 141 -17.87 5.94 -7.43
CA HIS A 141 -18.05 4.93 -6.39
C HIS A 141 -17.07 3.76 -6.47
N HIS A 142 -16.31 3.65 -7.57
CA HIS A 142 -15.41 2.54 -7.81
C HIS A 142 -13.96 2.95 -8.07
N VAL A 143 -13.67 4.25 -8.27
CA VAL A 143 -12.31 4.74 -8.48
C VAL A 143 -11.71 5.30 -7.20
N PRO A 144 -10.55 4.80 -6.71
CA PRO A 144 -9.91 5.32 -5.50
C PRO A 144 -9.39 6.75 -5.69
N GLY A 145 -8.92 7.06 -6.88
CA GLY A 145 -8.34 8.36 -7.23
C GLY A 145 -7.61 8.33 -8.56
N ILE A 146 -6.89 9.40 -8.82
CA ILE A 146 -6.04 9.54 -10.02
C ILE A 146 -4.59 9.26 -9.63
N LYS A 147 -3.94 8.33 -10.34
CA LYS A 147 -2.48 8.13 -10.21
C LYS A 147 -1.74 8.99 -11.22
N LEU A 148 -0.78 9.75 -10.74
CA LEU A 148 0.04 10.68 -11.51
C LEU A 148 1.52 10.34 -11.36
N PHE A 149 2.23 10.16 -12.47
CA PHE A 149 3.67 9.99 -12.48
C PHE A 149 4.32 11.32 -12.92
N MET A 150 4.89 12.05 -11.96
CA MET A 150 5.59 13.32 -12.18
C MET A 150 7.08 13.15 -12.44
N GLY A 151 7.56 11.91 -12.50
CA GLY A 151 8.95 11.58 -12.75
C GLY A 151 9.11 10.26 -13.48
N SER A 152 10.34 9.96 -13.90
CA SER A 152 10.70 8.72 -14.60
C SER A 152 10.30 7.49 -13.79
N SER A 153 9.22 6.87 -14.16
CA SER A 153 8.74 5.61 -13.68
C SER A 153 8.82 4.55 -14.78
N THR A 154 8.49 3.31 -14.44
CA THR A 154 8.35 2.24 -15.43
C THR A 154 7.13 2.48 -16.32
N GLY A 155 7.31 2.51 -17.63
CA GLY A 155 6.26 2.73 -18.61
C GLY A 155 6.17 4.17 -19.14
N ASN A 156 5.29 4.40 -20.09
CA ASN A 156 5.12 5.69 -20.77
C ASN A 156 3.94 6.48 -20.18
N MET A 157 3.99 6.75 -18.85
CA MET A 157 2.93 7.48 -18.15
C MET A 157 3.43 8.78 -17.51
N LEU A 158 4.57 9.29 -17.96
CA LEU A 158 5.10 10.55 -17.44
C LEU A 158 4.19 11.71 -17.86
N VAL A 159 3.76 12.51 -16.89
CA VAL A 159 3.11 13.80 -17.12
C VAL A 159 4.13 14.87 -16.79
N ASP A 160 4.71 15.48 -17.80
CA ASP A 160 5.83 16.43 -17.72
C ASP A 160 5.49 17.84 -18.20
N LYS A 161 4.32 18.02 -18.82
CA LYS A 161 3.86 19.33 -19.28
C LYS A 161 3.15 20.07 -18.14
N MET A 162 3.63 21.25 -17.77
CA MET A 162 3.04 22.05 -16.70
C MET A 162 1.54 22.34 -16.92
N GLU A 163 1.13 22.57 -18.15
CA GLU A 163 -0.28 22.76 -18.50
C GLU A 163 -1.11 21.52 -18.19
N SER A 164 -0.62 20.33 -18.53
CA SER A 164 -1.29 19.07 -18.25
C SER A 164 -1.35 18.81 -16.74
N LEU A 165 -0.26 19.06 -16.00
CA LEU A 165 -0.25 18.96 -14.55
C LEU A 165 -1.33 19.83 -13.93
N LYS A 166 -1.40 21.12 -14.28
CA LYS A 166 -2.43 22.05 -13.79
C LYS A 166 -3.84 21.57 -14.11
N ARG A 167 -4.08 21.04 -15.30
CA ARG A 167 -5.39 20.47 -15.68
C ARG A 167 -5.74 19.24 -14.84
N VAL A 168 -4.78 18.34 -14.59
CA VAL A 168 -4.99 17.15 -13.74
C VAL A 168 -5.41 17.56 -12.34
N PHE A 169 -4.64 18.46 -11.69
CA PHE A 169 -4.95 18.92 -10.33
C PHE A 169 -6.30 19.61 -10.26
N LYS A 170 -6.58 20.52 -11.19
CA LYS A 170 -7.87 21.21 -11.25
C LYS A 170 -9.04 20.24 -11.44
N MET A 171 -8.98 19.34 -12.41
CA MET A 171 -10.06 18.39 -12.70
C MET A 171 -10.27 17.42 -11.53
N ALA A 172 -9.21 16.92 -10.91
CA ALA A 172 -9.32 16.05 -9.74
C ALA A 172 -10.01 16.78 -8.57
N LYS A 173 -9.70 18.07 -8.35
CA LYS A 173 -10.40 18.90 -7.36
C LYS A 173 -11.88 19.04 -7.70
N ASP A 174 -12.20 19.40 -8.94
CA ASP A 174 -13.59 19.61 -9.38
C ASP A 174 -14.44 18.32 -9.22
N LEU A 175 -13.81 17.14 -9.32
CA LEU A 175 -14.44 15.83 -9.16
C LEU A 175 -14.30 15.25 -7.74
N ASN A 176 -13.67 15.99 -6.82
CA ASN A 176 -13.35 15.50 -5.47
C ASN A 176 -12.58 14.18 -5.44
N LEU A 177 -11.66 13.97 -6.38
CA LEU A 177 -10.77 12.81 -6.42
C LEU A 177 -9.42 13.12 -5.81
N PRO A 178 -8.85 12.25 -4.96
CA PRO A 178 -7.47 12.40 -4.54
C PRO A 178 -6.52 12.12 -5.73
N VAL A 179 -5.42 12.87 -5.79
CA VAL A 179 -4.31 12.60 -6.71
C VAL A 179 -3.19 11.93 -5.92
N MET A 180 -2.85 10.70 -6.29
CA MET A 180 -1.70 9.99 -5.74
C MET A 180 -0.53 10.12 -6.71
N THR A 181 0.62 10.63 -6.22
CA THR A 181 1.75 10.97 -7.08
C THR A 181 3.00 10.12 -6.82
N HIS A 182 3.67 9.71 -7.90
CA HIS A 182 5.09 9.34 -7.85
C HIS A 182 5.92 10.59 -8.15
N CYS A 183 6.77 11.00 -7.23
CA CYS A 183 7.51 12.25 -7.29
C CYS A 183 9.02 12.01 -7.34
N GLU A 184 9.60 12.15 -8.54
CA GLU A 184 11.04 12.20 -8.76
C GLU A 184 11.33 13.08 -10.00
N ASP A 185 12.26 14.02 -9.91
CA ASP A 185 12.61 14.88 -11.04
C ASP A 185 13.47 14.14 -12.07
N THR A 186 12.93 13.96 -13.28
CA THR A 186 13.57 13.24 -14.39
C THR A 186 14.85 13.93 -14.86
N GLY A 187 14.91 15.27 -14.84
CA GLY A 187 16.06 16.03 -15.26
C GLY A 187 17.26 15.80 -14.33
N ILE A 188 16.99 15.83 -13.02
CA ILE A 188 18.00 15.55 -11.99
C ILE A 188 18.48 14.10 -12.11
N ILE A 189 17.58 13.14 -12.22
CA ILE A 189 17.94 11.71 -12.37
C ILE A 189 18.81 11.49 -13.60
N ASN A 190 18.46 12.06 -14.75
CA ASN A 190 19.20 11.88 -16.00
C ASN A 190 20.60 12.48 -15.90
N ARG A 191 20.76 13.66 -15.30
CA ARG A 191 22.06 14.28 -15.02
C ARG A 191 22.92 13.38 -14.12
N ASN A 192 22.36 12.96 -13.00
CA ASN A 192 23.06 12.12 -12.02
C ASN A 192 23.45 10.76 -12.62
N MET A 193 22.59 10.16 -13.46
CA MET A 193 22.90 8.91 -14.16
C MET A 193 24.06 9.09 -15.16
N ALA A 194 24.09 10.21 -15.90
CA ALA A 194 25.18 10.50 -16.84
C ALA A 194 26.52 10.68 -16.10
N GLU A 195 26.52 11.39 -14.99
CA GLU A 195 27.69 11.56 -14.12
C GLU A 195 28.16 10.22 -13.53
N ALA A 196 27.22 9.41 -13.01
CA ALA A 196 27.51 8.08 -12.48
C ALA A 196 28.10 7.15 -13.54
N LYS A 197 27.57 7.16 -14.76
CA LYS A 197 28.12 6.38 -15.88
C LYS A 197 29.55 6.83 -16.26
N THR A 198 29.80 8.13 -16.25
CA THR A 198 31.16 8.67 -16.53
C THR A 198 32.14 8.20 -15.46
N LYS A 199 31.72 8.12 -14.20
CA LYS A 199 32.60 7.79 -13.07
C LYS A 199 32.78 6.29 -12.87
N TYR A 200 31.71 5.53 -13.04
CA TYR A 200 31.63 4.11 -12.64
C TYR A 200 31.36 3.14 -13.79
N GLY A 201 31.26 3.62 -15.03
CA GLY A 201 30.97 2.80 -16.22
C GLY A 201 29.48 2.70 -16.56
N GLU A 202 29.16 2.02 -17.66
CA GLU A 202 27.82 1.99 -18.27
C GLU A 202 26.70 1.42 -17.39
N ASP A 203 27.03 0.63 -16.40
CA ASP A 203 26.10 0.08 -15.43
C ASP A 203 26.65 0.24 -14.02
N PRO A 204 26.55 1.45 -13.43
CA PRO A 204 27.03 1.70 -12.07
C PRO A 204 26.48 0.68 -11.08
N ALA A 205 27.30 0.27 -10.11
CA ALA A 205 26.88 -0.66 -9.08
C ALA A 205 25.66 -0.13 -8.31
N VAL A 206 24.79 -1.03 -7.85
CA VAL A 206 23.49 -0.67 -7.28
C VAL A 206 23.58 0.21 -6.03
N GLU A 207 24.69 0.19 -5.34
CA GLU A 207 25.01 1.04 -4.18
C GLU A 207 24.98 2.54 -4.54
N HIS A 208 25.15 2.89 -5.83
CA HIS A 208 25.05 4.27 -6.33
C HIS A 208 23.60 4.66 -6.70
N HIS A 209 22.64 3.77 -6.54
CA HIS A 209 21.23 4.06 -6.88
C HIS A 209 20.66 5.26 -6.12
N PRO A 210 20.91 5.43 -4.81
CA PRO A 210 20.47 6.62 -4.08
C PRO A 210 21.20 7.92 -4.46
N GLU A 211 22.40 7.85 -5.04
CA GLU A 211 23.07 9.03 -5.60
C GLU A 211 22.40 9.48 -6.92
N ILE A 212 21.95 8.53 -7.73
CA ILE A 212 21.29 8.78 -9.01
C ILE A 212 19.88 9.26 -8.79
N ARG A 213 19.08 8.53 -8.00
CA ARG A 213 17.74 8.90 -7.56
C ARG A 213 17.82 9.57 -6.19
N SER A 214 18.35 10.79 -6.23
CA SER A 214 18.81 11.54 -5.06
C SER A 214 17.63 12.11 -4.23
N GLU A 215 17.96 12.55 -3.02
CA GLU A 215 17.06 13.35 -2.18
C GLU A 215 16.55 14.58 -2.94
N GLU A 216 17.43 15.28 -3.66
CA GLU A 216 17.07 16.46 -4.46
C GLU A 216 16.01 16.12 -5.50
N ALA A 217 16.13 14.98 -6.20
CA ALA A 217 15.17 14.57 -7.22
C ALA A 217 13.78 14.30 -6.61
N CYS A 218 13.72 13.68 -5.44
CA CYS A 218 12.47 13.47 -4.71
C CYS A 218 11.87 14.80 -4.23
N TYR A 219 12.67 15.62 -3.56
CA TYR A 219 12.22 16.86 -2.94
C TYR A 219 11.66 17.87 -3.96
N GLU A 220 12.38 18.13 -5.06
CA GLU A 220 11.93 19.13 -6.05
C GLU A 220 10.62 18.71 -6.73
N SER A 221 10.44 17.42 -7.00
CA SER A 221 9.19 16.90 -7.58
C SER A 221 8.05 16.91 -6.56
N SER A 222 8.29 16.47 -5.32
CA SER A 222 7.30 16.50 -4.24
C SER A 222 6.86 17.92 -3.91
N LYS A 223 7.81 18.87 -3.89
CA LYS A 223 7.53 20.29 -3.69
C LYS A 223 6.60 20.84 -4.77
N LEU A 224 6.88 20.55 -6.03
CA LEU A 224 6.02 20.96 -7.15
C LEU A 224 4.60 20.39 -7.00
N ALA A 225 4.46 19.12 -6.61
CA ALA A 225 3.16 18.50 -6.39
C ALA A 225 2.38 19.22 -5.27
N VAL A 226 3.06 19.54 -4.16
CA VAL A 226 2.48 20.28 -3.03
C VAL A 226 2.05 21.69 -3.44
N GLU A 227 2.88 22.41 -4.20
CA GLU A 227 2.54 23.76 -4.72
C GLU A 227 1.30 23.71 -5.61
N LEU A 228 1.20 22.74 -6.53
CA LEU A 228 0.02 22.56 -7.38
C LEU A 228 -1.23 22.17 -6.56
N ALA A 229 -1.08 21.28 -5.59
CA ALA A 229 -2.18 20.90 -4.72
C ALA A 229 -2.74 22.12 -3.95
N ARG A 230 -1.87 22.97 -3.44
CA ARG A 230 -2.27 24.23 -2.76
C ARG A 230 -2.89 25.24 -3.72
N GLU A 231 -2.31 25.43 -4.92
CA GLU A 231 -2.85 26.34 -5.95
C GLU A 231 -4.30 25.99 -6.31
N PHE A 232 -4.63 24.69 -6.45
CA PHE A 232 -5.96 24.26 -6.89
C PHE A 232 -6.88 23.78 -5.76
N GLY A 233 -6.38 23.61 -4.54
CA GLY A 233 -7.14 23.03 -3.43
C GLY A 233 -7.39 21.52 -3.60
N THR A 234 -6.52 20.81 -4.32
CA THR A 234 -6.65 19.39 -4.61
C THR A 234 -6.19 18.54 -3.44
N ARG A 235 -6.88 17.44 -3.15
CA ARG A 235 -6.39 16.42 -2.23
C ARG A 235 -5.23 15.67 -2.88
N LEU A 236 -4.04 15.79 -2.26
CA LEU A 236 -2.80 15.17 -2.74
C LEU A 236 -2.35 14.08 -1.77
N HIS A 237 -1.98 12.94 -2.32
CA HIS A 237 -1.31 11.87 -1.59
C HIS A 237 0.03 11.56 -2.26
N ILE A 238 1.14 11.90 -1.59
CA ILE A 238 2.47 11.63 -2.13
C ILE A 238 2.85 10.21 -1.75
N ALA A 239 2.99 9.35 -2.75
CA ALA A 239 3.38 7.96 -2.58
C ALA A 239 4.85 7.83 -2.15
N HIS A 240 5.15 6.77 -1.38
CA HIS A 240 6.50 6.32 -1.02
C HIS A 240 7.48 7.48 -0.70
N VAL A 241 7.10 8.37 0.21
CA VAL A 241 8.02 9.40 0.76
C VAL A 241 9.26 8.73 1.31
N THR A 242 10.45 9.18 0.90
CA THR A 242 11.70 8.46 1.19
C THR A 242 12.75 9.27 1.92
N THR A 243 12.59 10.59 2.05
CA THR A 243 13.62 11.46 2.60
C THR A 243 13.13 12.29 3.77
N ALA A 244 14.01 12.57 4.72
CA ALA A 244 13.74 13.48 5.83
C ALA A 244 13.34 14.86 5.35
N ARG A 245 13.95 15.33 4.26
CA ARG A 245 13.67 16.64 3.68
C ARG A 245 12.26 16.75 3.09
N GLU A 246 11.74 15.69 2.46
CA GLU A 246 10.36 15.70 1.97
C GLU A 246 9.33 15.85 3.09
N LEU A 247 9.60 15.33 4.31
CA LEU A 247 8.72 15.46 5.46
C LEU A 247 8.45 16.92 5.83
N GLU A 248 9.38 17.85 5.55
CA GLU A 248 9.19 19.28 5.79
C GLU A 248 8.03 19.88 4.96
N LEU A 249 7.73 19.28 3.80
CA LEU A 249 6.64 19.71 2.93
C LEU A 249 5.26 19.46 3.57
N PHE A 250 5.19 18.55 4.54
CA PHE A 250 3.97 18.15 5.24
C PHE A 250 3.83 18.79 6.64
N ALA A 251 4.89 19.36 7.21
CA ALA A 251 4.99 19.76 8.61
C ALA A 251 4.01 20.86 9.07
N HIS A 252 3.27 21.48 8.17
CA HIS A 252 2.35 22.61 8.49
C HIS A 252 0.89 22.32 8.14
N GLN A 253 0.49 21.03 8.11
CA GLN A 253 -0.80 20.64 7.57
C GLN A 253 -1.93 20.64 8.59
N ASN A 254 -2.29 21.84 9.05
CA ASN A 254 -3.62 22.08 9.62
C ASN A 254 -4.63 22.55 8.55
N GLU A 255 -4.24 22.56 7.28
CA GLU A 255 -5.13 22.92 6.17
C GLU A 255 -6.07 21.74 5.90
N LYS A 256 -7.22 21.75 6.57
CA LYS A 256 -8.30 20.79 6.32
C LYS A 256 -9.10 21.28 5.11
N VAL A 257 -9.25 20.43 4.13
CA VAL A 257 -10.30 20.65 3.12
C VAL A 257 -11.66 20.58 3.81
N ASN A 258 -12.66 21.31 3.29
CA ASN A 258 -14.05 21.26 3.78
C ASN A 258 -14.75 19.92 3.44
N GLU A 259 -13.99 18.88 3.24
CA GLU A 259 -14.42 17.55 2.88
C GLU A 259 -14.21 16.61 4.07
N HIS A 260 -15.15 15.70 4.24
CA HIS A 260 -15.15 14.76 5.35
C HIS A 260 -15.21 13.33 4.81
N SER A 261 -14.59 12.39 5.54
CA SER A 261 -14.83 10.96 5.34
C SER A 261 -16.32 10.64 5.58
N GLY A 262 -16.77 9.45 5.22
CA GLY A 262 -18.11 8.98 5.53
C GLY A 262 -18.47 9.08 7.02
N ASP A 263 -17.48 9.06 7.90
CA ASP A 263 -17.61 9.23 9.35
C ASP A 263 -17.63 10.72 9.81
N GLY A 264 -17.63 11.68 8.88
CA GLY A 264 -17.62 13.11 9.21
C GLY A 264 -16.26 13.63 9.67
N ILE A 265 -15.18 12.87 9.53
CA ILE A 265 -13.83 13.30 9.91
C ILE A 265 -13.25 14.20 8.80
N PRO A 266 -12.73 15.39 9.11
CA PRO A 266 -12.10 16.25 8.12
C PRO A 266 -10.90 15.58 7.48
N LEU A 267 -10.84 15.55 6.15
CA LEU A 267 -9.73 14.99 5.39
C LEU A 267 -8.59 16.01 5.27
N PRO A 268 -7.33 15.63 5.49
CA PRO A 268 -6.20 16.50 5.21
C PRO A 268 -6.04 16.68 3.70
N GLN A 269 -5.67 17.91 3.29
CA GLN A 269 -5.50 18.21 1.87
C GLN A 269 -4.30 17.49 1.26
N ILE A 270 -3.18 17.43 1.99
CA ILE A 270 -1.93 16.85 1.52
C ILE A 270 -1.52 15.78 2.52
N THR A 271 -1.19 14.60 2.05
CA THR A 271 -0.77 13.45 2.85
C THR A 271 0.43 12.77 2.21
N GLY A 272 1.21 12.05 3.00
CA GLY A 272 2.32 11.24 2.55
C GLY A 272 2.14 9.78 2.96
N GLU A 273 2.53 8.88 2.05
CA GLU A 273 2.66 7.46 2.29
C GLU A 273 4.12 7.11 2.62
N ALA A 274 4.36 6.25 3.58
CA ALA A 274 5.60 5.50 3.69
C ALA A 274 5.38 4.06 3.18
N VAL A 275 6.40 3.49 2.54
CA VAL A 275 6.33 2.07 2.16
C VAL A 275 7.32 1.24 2.96
N ILE A 276 6.96 -0.02 3.17
CA ILE A 276 7.70 -0.96 4.03
C ILE A 276 9.21 -0.96 3.71
N ALA A 277 9.57 -0.95 2.44
CA ALA A 277 10.97 -0.99 2.01
C ALA A 277 11.82 0.14 2.60
N HIS A 278 11.28 1.37 2.63
CA HIS A 278 11.98 2.55 3.16
C HIS A 278 11.94 2.64 4.71
N LEU A 279 11.07 1.87 5.36
CA LEU A 279 11.01 1.77 6.82
C LEU A 279 11.94 0.67 7.36
N VAL A 280 12.24 -0.35 6.55
CA VAL A 280 13.04 -1.52 6.95
C VAL A 280 14.50 -1.35 6.54
N PHE A 281 14.76 -0.97 5.29
CA PHE A 281 16.11 -0.89 4.71
C PHE A 281 16.71 0.51 4.75
N SER A 282 18.05 0.55 4.69
CA SER A 282 18.85 1.75 4.46
C SER A 282 19.84 1.52 3.32
N ASP A 283 20.56 2.54 2.89
CA ASP A 283 21.58 2.46 1.85
C ASP A 283 22.72 1.46 2.18
N ALA A 284 22.99 1.23 3.46
CA ALA A 284 23.96 0.22 3.90
C ALA A 284 23.56 -1.21 3.48
N ASP A 285 22.28 -1.50 3.32
CA ASP A 285 21.77 -2.82 2.96
C ASP A 285 22.04 -3.18 1.49
N TYR A 286 22.36 -2.21 0.63
CA TYR A 286 22.80 -2.51 -0.74
C TYR A 286 24.06 -3.38 -0.77
N ALA A 287 24.94 -3.29 0.23
CA ALA A 287 26.15 -4.10 0.31
C ALA A 287 25.86 -5.60 0.31
N THR A 288 24.77 -6.01 0.96
CA THR A 288 24.37 -7.43 1.10
C THR A 288 23.21 -7.83 0.18
N LYS A 289 22.18 -6.99 0.10
CA LYS A 289 20.94 -7.28 -0.65
C LYS A 289 21.02 -6.87 -2.12
N LYS A 290 21.94 -5.99 -2.47
CA LYS A 290 22.20 -5.55 -3.85
C LYS A 290 20.92 -5.13 -4.57
N ALA A 291 20.73 -5.56 -5.81
CA ALA A 291 19.57 -5.22 -6.61
C ALA A 291 18.23 -5.76 -6.09
N LEU A 292 18.21 -6.67 -5.09
CA LEU A 292 16.97 -7.13 -4.49
C LEU A 292 16.17 -5.98 -3.86
N ILE A 293 16.86 -4.99 -3.27
CA ILE A 293 16.23 -3.82 -2.68
C ILE A 293 16.26 -2.58 -3.60
N LYS A 294 16.62 -2.74 -4.87
CA LYS A 294 16.50 -1.65 -5.84
C LYS A 294 15.05 -1.35 -6.13
N CYS A 295 14.60 -0.15 -5.79
CA CYS A 295 13.26 0.39 -6.05
C CYS A 295 13.32 1.87 -6.44
N ASN A 296 12.21 2.44 -6.82
CA ASN A 296 12.05 3.85 -7.17
C ASN A 296 10.90 4.46 -6.36
N PRO A 297 11.20 5.46 -5.51
CA PRO A 297 12.50 6.07 -5.24
C PRO A 297 13.50 5.10 -4.57
N ALA A 298 14.78 5.39 -4.70
CA ALA A 298 15.84 4.55 -4.13
C ALA A 298 15.75 4.49 -2.60
N ILE A 299 16.14 3.37 -2.00
CA ILE A 299 16.40 3.29 -0.55
C ILE A 299 17.47 4.33 -0.20
N LYS A 300 17.21 5.17 0.79
CA LYS A 300 18.05 6.31 1.21
C LYS A 300 18.86 5.98 2.45
N THR A 301 19.42 7.01 3.06
CA THR A 301 20.32 6.90 4.21
C THR A 301 19.59 6.35 5.46
N LEU A 302 20.38 5.87 6.42
CA LEU A 302 19.88 5.50 7.74
C LEU A 302 19.14 6.66 8.42
N ALA A 303 19.64 7.89 8.25
CA ALA A 303 18.99 9.08 8.82
C ALA A 303 17.62 9.35 8.21
N ASP A 304 17.45 9.14 6.89
CA ASP A 304 16.16 9.25 6.22
C ASP A 304 15.17 8.20 6.73
N ARG A 305 15.60 6.94 6.82
CA ARG A 305 14.78 5.86 7.38
C ARG A 305 14.30 6.19 8.79
N ASP A 306 15.20 6.64 9.66
CA ASP A 306 14.90 6.95 11.06
C ASP A 306 13.97 8.18 11.16
N ALA A 307 14.10 9.15 10.26
CA ALA A 307 13.18 10.28 10.15
C ALA A 307 11.76 9.82 9.73
N LEU A 308 11.66 8.93 8.73
CA LEU A 308 10.39 8.32 8.34
C LEU A 308 9.74 7.55 9.49
N ARG A 309 10.50 6.71 10.21
CA ARG A 309 10.02 5.98 11.40
C ARG A 309 9.47 6.91 12.47
N LYS A 310 10.11 8.05 12.70
CA LYS A 310 9.61 9.08 13.61
C LYS A 310 8.31 9.70 13.12
N ALA A 311 8.22 10.00 11.83
CA ALA A 311 7.07 10.62 11.18
C ALA A 311 5.80 9.73 11.17
N LEU A 312 5.93 8.43 11.45
CA LEU A 312 4.77 7.55 11.67
C LEU A 312 3.95 7.97 12.90
N ASN A 313 4.57 8.57 13.92
CA ASN A 313 3.94 8.85 15.21
C ASN A 313 3.35 10.25 15.34
N ASP A 314 3.80 11.21 14.54
CA ASP A 314 3.38 12.62 14.65
C ASP A 314 2.29 13.03 13.65
N GLY A 315 1.83 12.08 12.81
CA GLY A 315 0.78 12.30 11.81
C GLY A 315 1.29 12.87 10.49
N THR A 316 2.61 13.07 10.33
CA THR A 316 3.21 13.52 9.08
C THR A 316 3.05 12.47 7.97
N ILE A 317 3.27 11.20 8.29
CA ILE A 317 2.92 10.06 7.41
C ILE A 317 1.51 9.60 7.76
N ALA A 318 0.66 9.53 6.74
CA ALA A 318 -0.75 9.20 6.85
C ALA A 318 -1.04 7.71 6.61
N THR A 319 -0.35 7.06 5.68
CA THR A 319 -0.58 5.65 5.34
C THR A 319 0.73 4.88 5.22
N ILE A 320 0.62 3.56 5.33
CA ILE A 320 1.71 2.62 5.04
C ILE A 320 1.24 1.67 3.95
N GLY A 321 1.80 1.83 2.76
CA GLY A 321 1.65 0.92 1.64
C GLY A 321 2.87 0.02 1.45
N THR A 322 2.89 -0.75 0.35
CA THR A 322 4.02 -1.64 0.08
C THR A 322 4.84 -1.26 -1.14
N ASP A 323 4.26 -0.56 -2.09
CA ASP A 323 4.80 -0.46 -3.46
C ASP A 323 5.21 -1.85 -3.98
N HIS A 324 4.37 -2.86 -3.68
CA HIS A 324 4.61 -4.25 -4.10
C HIS A 324 4.77 -4.31 -5.61
N ALA A 325 6.00 -4.54 -6.07
CA ALA A 325 6.37 -4.42 -7.47
C ALA A 325 7.26 -5.59 -7.93
N PRO A 326 6.70 -6.80 -8.08
CA PRO A 326 7.45 -8.01 -8.42
C PRO A 326 8.05 -7.93 -9.84
N HIS A 327 9.22 -8.56 -9.98
CA HIS A 327 9.94 -8.78 -11.22
C HIS A 327 10.47 -10.20 -11.26
N GLU A 328 10.70 -10.75 -12.45
CA GLU A 328 11.40 -12.01 -12.58
C GLU A 328 12.83 -11.90 -12.07
N TRP A 329 13.37 -12.95 -11.50
CA TRP A 329 14.73 -12.97 -10.98
C TRP A 329 15.78 -12.48 -11.98
N LYS A 330 15.63 -12.86 -13.26
CA LYS A 330 16.53 -12.40 -14.33
C LYS A 330 16.52 -10.88 -14.54
N ASP A 331 15.37 -10.23 -14.30
CA ASP A 331 15.21 -8.79 -14.45
C ASP A 331 15.90 -8.03 -13.30
N LYS A 332 16.20 -8.69 -12.17
CA LYS A 332 16.90 -8.14 -11.00
C LYS A 332 18.43 -8.24 -11.06
N GLN A 333 18.98 -8.61 -12.21
CA GLN A 333 20.42 -8.73 -12.40
C GLN A 333 21.00 -7.46 -13.00
N GLY A 334 22.21 -7.08 -12.55
CA GLY A 334 22.91 -5.88 -12.98
C GLY A 334 22.98 -4.78 -11.91
N GLY A 335 23.40 -3.60 -12.35
CA GLY A 335 23.52 -2.40 -11.52
C GLY A 335 22.35 -1.43 -11.68
N CYS A 336 22.66 -0.15 -11.54
CA CYS A 336 21.67 0.93 -11.58
C CYS A 336 20.96 1.07 -12.91
N ALA A 337 21.66 0.82 -14.03
CA ALA A 337 21.11 0.99 -15.37
C ALA A 337 20.32 -0.24 -15.85
N LYS A 338 20.72 -1.45 -15.45
CA LYS A 338 20.15 -2.70 -16.01
C LYS A 338 19.13 -3.38 -15.11
N ALA A 339 19.39 -3.46 -13.78
CA ALA A 339 18.49 -4.15 -12.88
C ALA A 339 17.15 -3.42 -12.78
N ALA A 340 16.06 -4.15 -12.85
CA ALA A 340 14.71 -3.60 -12.66
C ALA A 340 14.50 -3.07 -11.24
N SER A 341 13.78 -1.98 -11.11
CA SER A 341 13.38 -1.39 -9.83
C SER A 341 12.01 -1.93 -9.39
N GLY A 342 11.92 -2.40 -8.16
CA GLY A 342 10.74 -2.99 -7.54
C GLY A 342 11.04 -4.30 -6.85
N MET A 343 10.26 -4.62 -5.81
CA MET A 343 10.38 -5.83 -5.00
C MET A 343 9.02 -6.30 -4.50
N PRO A 344 8.84 -7.62 -4.24
CA PRO A 344 7.59 -8.15 -3.69
C PRO A 344 7.56 -7.97 -2.16
N MET A 345 6.65 -7.14 -1.63
CA MET A 345 6.57 -6.82 -0.19
C MET A 345 5.21 -7.10 0.44
N VAL A 346 4.10 -7.24 -0.33
CA VAL A 346 2.74 -7.32 0.21
C VAL A 346 2.56 -8.42 1.26
N GLN A 347 3.15 -9.60 1.04
CA GLN A 347 3.04 -10.74 1.95
C GLN A 347 3.70 -10.50 3.31
N PHE A 348 4.72 -9.67 3.35
CA PHE A 348 5.55 -9.44 4.53
C PHE A 348 5.31 -8.09 5.21
N SER A 349 4.37 -7.30 4.68
CA SER A 349 4.13 -5.92 5.16
C SER A 349 3.71 -5.88 6.63
N LEU A 350 2.67 -6.59 7.00
CA LEU A 350 2.14 -6.58 8.37
C LEU A 350 3.15 -7.12 9.38
N VAL A 351 3.81 -8.24 9.08
CA VAL A 351 4.79 -8.82 10.02
C VAL A 351 6.04 -7.95 10.16
N SER A 352 6.48 -7.24 9.11
CA SER A 352 7.56 -6.27 9.20
C SER A 352 7.18 -5.08 10.08
N MET A 353 5.95 -4.59 9.99
CA MET A 353 5.48 -3.51 10.84
C MET A 353 5.30 -3.95 12.30
N LEU A 354 4.89 -5.19 12.54
CA LEU A 354 4.82 -5.76 13.89
C LEU A 354 6.20 -5.90 14.55
N GLU A 355 7.27 -6.14 13.76
CA GLU A 355 8.64 -6.05 14.28
C GLU A 355 9.02 -4.62 14.69
N LEU A 356 8.61 -3.61 13.92
CA LEU A 356 8.82 -2.22 14.31
C LEU A 356 8.05 -1.85 15.59
N VAL A 357 6.91 -2.51 15.86
CA VAL A 357 6.21 -2.41 17.14
C VAL A 357 7.07 -3.01 18.27
N ASP A 358 7.63 -4.20 18.07
CA ASP A 358 8.53 -4.84 19.04
C ASP A 358 9.81 -4.02 19.28
N GLU A 359 10.32 -3.34 18.25
CA GLU A 359 11.45 -2.39 18.34
C GLU A 359 11.07 -1.09 19.07
N GLY A 360 9.80 -0.87 19.39
CA GLY A 360 9.31 0.36 20.04
C GLY A 360 9.28 1.59 19.12
N VAL A 361 9.30 1.38 17.80
CA VAL A 361 9.19 2.47 16.80
C VAL A 361 7.82 3.11 16.85
N LEU A 362 6.75 2.30 16.98
CA LEU A 362 5.36 2.75 17.10
C LEU A 362 4.56 1.75 17.94
N THR A 363 3.36 2.15 18.39
CA THR A 363 2.46 1.21 19.07
C THR A 363 1.67 0.38 18.05
N ILE A 364 1.11 -0.75 18.49
CA ILE A 364 0.28 -1.60 17.63
C ILE A 364 -1.00 -0.87 17.19
N GLU A 365 -1.56 -0.02 18.06
CA GLU A 365 -2.73 0.81 17.73
C GLU A 365 -2.39 1.79 16.62
N ARG A 366 -1.22 2.45 16.68
CA ARG A 366 -0.78 3.36 15.64
C ARG A 366 -0.48 2.64 14.33
N MET A 367 0.09 1.45 14.38
CA MET A 367 0.28 0.60 13.20
C MET A 367 -1.05 0.27 12.51
N VAL A 368 -2.04 -0.16 13.29
CA VAL A 368 -3.40 -0.45 12.75
C VAL A 368 -4.03 0.80 12.15
N GLU A 369 -3.86 1.95 12.79
CA GLU A 369 -4.33 3.21 12.25
C GLU A 369 -3.73 3.49 10.87
N LEU A 370 -2.41 3.36 10.71
CA LEU A 370 -1.69 3.64 9.46
C LEU A 370 -1.95 2.63 8.33
N MET A 371 -2.24 1.37 8.66
CA MET A 371 -2.40 0.30 7.68
C MET A 371 -3.86 -0.07 7.39
N ALA A 372 -4.83 0.42 8.16
CA ALA A 372 -6.23 0.09 7.96
C ALA A 372 -7.14 1.33 8.04
N HIS A 373 -7.12 2.07 9.16
CA HIS A 373 -8.05 3.17 9.38
C HIS A 373 -7.78 4.36 8.45
N GLN A 374 -6.55 4.82 8.39
CA GLN A 374 -6.16 5.99 7.60
C GLN A 374 -6.33 5.77 6.09
N PRO A 375 -5.90 4.64 5.47
CA PRO A 375 -6.20 4.39 4.06
C PRO A 375 -7.71 4.38 3.79
N ALA A 376 -8.52 3.76 4.68
CA ALA A 376 -9.97 3.75 4.53
C ALA A 376 -10.56 5.17 4.57
N GLN A 377 -10.12 6.01 5.51
CA GLN A 377 -10.58 7.39 5.64
C GLN A 377 -10.10 8.26 4.48
N LEU A 378 -8.80 8.23 4.15
CA LEU A 378 -8.19 9.05 3.12
C LEU A 378 -8.85 8.84 1.76
N PHE A 379 -9.05 7.58 1.39
CA PHE A 379 -9.69 7.22 0.12
C PHE A 379 -11.22 7.14 0.23
N GLN A 380 -11.80 7.31 1.42
CA GLN A 380 -13.25 7.23 1.66
C GLN A 380 -13.82 5.84 1.31
N VAL A 381 -13.09 4.78 1.66
CA VAL A 381 -13.53 3.39 1.44
C VAL A 381 -14.78 3.11 2.29
N ALA A 382 -15.84 2.63 1.66
CA ALA A 382 -17.09 2.36 2.32
C ALA A 382 -17.02 1.11 3.21
N GLN A 383 -17.41 1.24 4.48
CA GLN A 383 -17.62 0.14 5.44
C GLN A 383 -16.47 -0.86 5.59
N ARG A 384 -15.20 -0.43 5.44
CA ARG A 384 -13.98 -1.24 5.58
C ARG A 384 -12.91 -0.50 6.40
N GLY A 385 -11.86 -1.20 6.79
CA GLY A 385 -10.71 -0.65 7.51
C GLY A 385 -10.92 -0.48 9.01
N PHE A 386 -12.08 -0.84 9.54
CA PHE A 386 -12.42 -0.76 10.97
C PHE A 386 -13.14 -2.02 11.43
N LEU A 387 -12.93 -2.39 12.69
CA LEU A 387 -13.77 -3.37 13.35
C LEU A 387 -14.97 -2.62 13.94
N ARG A 388 -16.07 -2.54 13.21
CA ARG A 388 -17.32 -1.87 13.63
C ARG A 388 -18.53 -2.71 13.25
N LYS A 389 -19.58 -2.65 14.06
CA LYS A 389 -20.84 -3.29 13.75
C LYS A 389 -21.42 -2.80 12.41
N GLY A 390 -21.77 -3.73 11.53
CA GLY A 390 -22.27 -3.46 10.19
C GLY A 390 -21.19 -3.23 9.13
N TYR A 391 -19.91 -3.19 9.51
CA TYR A 391 -18.79 -3.14 8.57
C TYR A 391 -18.47 -4.53 8.03
N GLN A 392 -17.87 -4.57 6.86
CA GLN A 392 -17.38 -5.82 6.26
C GLN A 392 -16.40 -6.50 7.21
N ALA A 393 -16.54 -7.80 7.36
CA ALA A 393 -15.69 -8.58 8.26
C ALA A 393 -14.35 -8.92 7.59
N ASP A 394 -13.57 -7.87 7.33
CA ASP A 394 -12.18 -7.95 6.91
C ASP A 394 -11.30 -7.95 8.16
N ILE A 395 -10.78 -9.12 8.52
CA ILE A 395 -10.14 -9.35 9.82
C ILE A 395 -8.85 -10.14 9.63
N VAL A 396 -7.80 -9.77 10.35
CA VAL A 396 -6.58 -10.57 10.44
C VAL A 396 -6.27 -10.94 11.89
N ILE A 397 -5.94 -12.21 12.11
CA ILE A 397 -5.50 -12.72 13.41
C ILE A 397 -4.01 -12.98 13.33
N VAL A 398 -3.24 -12.28 14.18
CA VAL A 398 -1.79 -12.43 14.24
C VAL A 398 -1.35 -12.98 15.58
N LYS A 399 -0.32 -13.83 15.56
CA LYS A 399 0.23 -14.49 16.74
C LYS A 399 1.62 -13.97 17.05
N PRO A 400 1.84 -13.36 18.22
CA PRO A 400 3.17 -13.01 18.72
C PRO A 400 3.94 -14.26 19.17
N HIS A 401 5.25 -14.13 19.32
CA HIS A 401 6.14 -15.19 19.81
C HIS A 401 5.97 -16.50 19.05
N SER A 402 5.84 -16.42 17.74
CA SER A 402 5.63 -17.54 16.82
C SER A 402 6.67 -17.52 15.69
N PRO A 403 7.97 -17.73 16.02
CA PRO A 403 9.07 -17.51 15.10
C PRO A 403 8.98 -18.40 13.84
N TRP A 404 9.42 -17.85 12.72
CA TRP A 404 9.52 -18.55 11.44
C TRP A 404 10.45 -17.82 10.50
N THR A 405 11.14 -18.58 9.66
CA THR A 405 12.08 -18.04 8.68
C THR A 405 11.43 -17.95 7.30
N VAL A 406 11.66 -16.86 6.58
CA VAL A 406 11.22 -16.69 5.21
C VAL A 406 12.08 -17.57 4.30
N THR A 407 11.51 -18.67 3.82
CA THR A 407 12.10 -19.56 2.81
C THR A 407 11.42 -19.36 1.45
N LYS A 408 12.02 -19.87 0.39
CA LYS A 408 11.40 -19.81 -0.95
C LYS A 408 10.02 -20.46 -1.01
N ASP A 409 9.80 -21.50 -0.23
CA ASP A 409 8.54 -22.25 -0.23
C ASP A 409 7.38 -21.46 0.36
N VAL A 410 7.63 -20.53 1.30
CA VAL A 410 6.58 -19.70 1.89
C VAL A 410 6.25 -18.48 1.04
N ILE A 411 7.09 -18.10 0.07
CA ILE A 411 6.87 -16.94 -0.80
C ILE A 411 5.76 -17.25 -1.80
N GLN A 412 4.62 -16.56 -1.68
CA GLN A 412 3.43 -16.75 -2.51
C GLN A 412 3.50 -15.97 -3.82
N SER A 413 4.15 -14.80 -3.85
CA SER A 413 4.34 -14.03 -5.08
C SER A 413 4.86 -14.91 -6.22
N LYS A 414 4.34 -14.71 -7.43
CA LYS A 414 4.69 -15.47 -8.63
C LYS A 414 6.18 -15.42 -8.95
N CYS A 415 6.86 -14.35 -8.63
CA CYS A 415 8.29 -14.18 -8.87
C CYS A 415 9.19 -15.10 -8.02
N LYS A 416 8.66 -15.69 -6.95
CA LYS A 416 9.31 -16.68 -6.07
C LYS A 416 10.64 -16.24 -5.45
N TRP A 417 10.79 -14.94 -5.18
CA TRP A 417 11.87 -14.38 -4.40
C TRP A 417 11.35 -13.21 -3.54
N SER A 418 12.08 -12.84 -2.51
CA SER A 418 11.80 -11.67 -1.67
C SER A 418 13.10 -11.12 -1.11
N PRO A 419 13.23 -9.79 -0.90
CA PRO A 419 14.36 -9.24 -0.16
C PRO A 419 14.38 -9.70 1.31
N MET A 420 13.26 -10.26 1.80
CA MET A 420 13.12 -10.81 3.15
C MET A 420 13.54 -12.28 3.25
N GLU A 421 13.95 -12.94 2.17
CA GLU A 421 14.41 -14.34 2.22
C GLU A 421 15.57 -14.49 3.24
N GLY A 422 15.44 -15.47 4.13
CA GLY A 422 16.36 -15.72 5.23
C GLY A 422 16.07 -14.93 6.51
N HIS A 423 15.17 -13.96 6.49
CA HIS A 423 14.75 -13.23 7.68
C HIS A 423 13.90 -14.10 8.61
N GLU A 424 14.07 -14.00 9.92
CA GLU A 424 13.27 -14.66 10.94
C GLU A 424 12.31 -13.68 11.59
N TYR A 425 11.01 -13.82 11.31
CA TYR A 425 9.96 -13.05 11.95
C TYR A 425 9.53 -13.68 13.27
N GLN A 426 9.22 -12.85 14.28
CA GLN A 426 8.66 -13.27 15.57
C GLN A 426 7.13 -13.31 15.57
N TRP A 427 6.51 -12.64 14.62
CA TRP A 427 5.06 -12.59 14.43
C TRP A 427 4.63 -13.43 13.23
N ARG A 428 3.46 -14.03 13.35
CA ARG A 428 2.88 -14.84 12.25
C ARG A 428 1.45 -14.44 11.99
N VAL A 429 1.08 -14.24 10.74
CA VAL A 429 -0.32 -14.21 10.32
C VAL A 429 -0.90 -15.62 10.48
N GLY A 430 -1.88 -15.77 11.35
CA GLY A 430 -2.54 -17.04 11.60
C GLY A 430 -3.74 -17.26 10.70
N GLN A 431 -4.60 -16.24 10.58
CA GLN A 431 -5.84 -16.31 9.83
C GLN A 431 -6.17 -14.96 9.20
N THR A 432 -6.75 -15.00 8.01
CA THR A 432 -7.23 -13.83 7.28
C THR A 432 -8.65 -14.06 6.83
N PHE A 433 -9.57 -13.21 7.26
CA PHE A 433 -10.95 -13.16 6.83
C PHE A 433 -11.14 -12.00 5.86
N CYS A 434 -11.79 -12.26 4.75
CA CYS A 434 -12.16 -11.27 3.75
C CYS A 434 -13.68 -11.37 3.54
N ASN A 435 -14.42 -10.29 3.79
CA ASN A 435 -15.90 -10.30 3.78
C ASN A 435 -16.49 -11.47 4.59
N GLY A 436 -15.99 -11.70 5.80
CA GLY A 436 -16.43 -12.78 6.68
C GLY A 436 -16.00 -14.19 6.28
N HIS A 437 -15.40 -14.35 5.12
CA HIS A 437 -14.88 -15.63 4.64
C HIS A 437 -13.43 -15.86 5.09
N LEU A 438 -13.14 -17.03 5.64
CA LEU A 438 -11.79 -17.42 6.07
C LEU A 438 -10.96 -17.84 4.85
N VAL A 439 -10.27 -16.87 4.23
CA VAL A 439 -9.50 -17.08 3.00
C VAL A 439 -8.14 -17.73 3.24
N TYR A 440 -7.53 -17.45 4.39
CA TYR A 440 -6.25 -18.06 4.80
C TYR A 440 -6.33 -18.54 6.26
N ASN A 441 -5.91 -19.77 6.51
CA ASN A 441 -5.92 -20.41 7.83
C ASN A 441 -4.66 -21.24 8.05
N LYS A 442 -3.66 -20.72 8.75
CA LYS A 442 -2.46 -21.43 9.22
C LYS A 442 -1.76 -22.29 8.14
N GLY A 443 -1.64 -21.75 6.93
CA GLY A 443 -1.05 -22.44 5.77
C GLY A 443 -2.07 -23.00 4.78
N ALA A 444 -3.31 -23.24 5.18
CA ALA A 444 -4.40 -23.58 4.27
C ALA A 444 -4.95 -22.33 3.60
N PHE A 445 -5.24 -22.39 2.31
CA PHE A 445 -5.73 -21.28 1.51
C PHE A 445 -6.92 -21.72 0.67
N ASP A 446 -8.01 -20.96 0.70
CA ASP A 446 -9.18 -21.20 -0.15
C ASP A 446 -9.02 -20.54 -1.52
N ALA A 447 -8.53 -21.31 -2.49
CA ALA A 447 -8.35 -20.85 -3.86
C ALA A 447 -9.66 -20.64 -4.63
N ALA A 448 -10.79 -21.10 -4.11
CA ALA A 448 -12.10 -20.91 -4.76
C ALA A 448 -12.74 -19.55 -4.41
N TYR A 449 -12.38 -18.97 -3.28
CA TYR A 449 -12.91 -17.66 -2.85
C TYR A 449 -12.47 -16.54 -3.79
N ARG A 450 -13.35 -15.56 -3.98
CA ARG A 450 -13.06 -14.30 -4.67
C ARG A 450 -13.48 -13.12 -3.81
N GLY A 451 -12.57 -12.15 -3.72
CA GLY A 451 -12.84 -10.87 -3.06
C GLY A 451 -13.78 -9.99 -3.86
N GLU A 452 -14.13 -8.87 -3.29
CA GLU A 452 -15.07 -7.91 -3.85
C GLU A 452 -14.37 -6.63 -4.33
N GLU A 453 -14.98 -5.95 -5.28
CA GLU A 453 -14.56 -4.61 -5.64
C GLU A 453 -14.88 -3.63 -4.51
N MET A 454 -13.89 -2.87 -4.08
CA MET A 454 -14.10 -1.83 -3.07
C MET A 454 -14.99 -0.72 -3.63
N THR A 455 -15.86 -0.21 -2.78
CA THR A 455 -16.67 0.98 -3.06
C THR A 455 -16.23 2.14 -2.19
N TYR A 456 -16.52 3.34 -2.67
CA TYR A 456 -16.13 4.57 -2.02
C TYR A 456 -17.36 5.39 -1.65
N ASP A 457 -17.32 6.00 -0.47
CA ASP A 457 -18.38 6.91 -0.04
C ASP A 457 -18.48 8.06 -1.03
N LYS A 458 -19.69 8.56 -1.19
CA LYS A 458 -20.05 9.50 -2.21
C LYS A 458 -19.15 10.73 -2.22
N ARG A 459 -18.53 10.95 -3.34
CA ARG A 459 -17.68 12.10 -3.62
C ARG A 459 -18.42 13.13 -4.44
#